data_7e66972cb06ad8ed1cda00c86c2cc29a
#
_entry.id   7e66972cb06ad8ed1cda00c86c2cc29a
#
_cell.length_a   1.000
_cell.length_b   1.000
_cell.length_c   1.000
_cell.angle_alpha   90.00
_cell.angle_beta   90.00
_cell.angle_gamma   90.00
#
_symmetry.space_group_name_H-M   'P 1'
#
loop_
_entity.id
_entity.type
_entity.pdbx_description
1 polymer ?
#
loop_
_entity_poly.entity_id
_entity_poly.type
_entity_poly.pdbx_seq_one_letter_code
_entity_poly.pdbx_strand_id
1 'polypeptide(L)'
;MIALQLLFWFGLALIVFTYLGYGLLAWLMVKIKGARRIPADERSDDELPQVTLLIAAYNEAAILPQKVANCLALDYPKDKLEILFVTDGSSDESPNLLADIPEVKVMHSSERRGKIAAVERAMAAVTNPITVLTDANTFLSANTIRRMVADFQDSTVGAVAGEKRVNSNGDASSGGEGLYWRYESSLSLKDSEWYSVVGAAGELYAVRTALFHQVPGDTILDDFMHTLLIAKDGYRVTYAPDAVAEEHASANVKEELKRKVRICAGGWQSMSRLLPLLNPFKYGTLSIQYIGHRVLRWSLTPLFLPIVLITNILLVISSVHWIYTLALVGQALFYLAVLAGYLLRSRPIGIPGFFAPYYFFIMNYSVYLGFWRFWRGSQSAVWEKAKRVDTTTAPSPGPSTTAEPSSSTMSAG
;
A
#
# COMPACT_ATOMS: atom_id res chain seq x y z
N MET A 1 36.28 3.02 22.38
CA MET A 1 36.05 4.15 21.46
C MET A 1 35.80 3.70 20.02
N ILE A 2 36.72 2.96 19.39
CA ILE A 2 36.56 2.50 17.99
C ILE A 2 35.25 1.74 17.75
N ALA A 3 34.88 0.84 18.67
CA ALA A 3 33.61 0.07 18.56
C ALA A 3 32.37 0.99 18.55
N LEU A 4 32.35 2.07 19.34
CA LEU A 4 31.25 3.04 19.34
C LEU A 4 31.19 3.82 18.01
N GLN A 5 32.36 4.21 17.48
CA GLN A 5 32.43 4.87 16.17
C GLN A 5 31.94 3.97 15.05
N LEU A 6 32.37 2.70 15.03
CA LEU A 6 31.91 1.72 14.04
C LEU A 6 30.39 1.49 14.16
N LEU A 7 29.86 1.36 15.37
CA LEU A 7 28.44 1.17 15.59
C LEU A 7 27.62 2.40 15.15
N PHE A 8 28.10 3.60 15.43
CA PHE A 8 27.49 4.85 14.97
C PHE A 8 27.44 4.93 13.44
N TRP A 9 28.60 4.77 12.79
CA TRP A 9 28.69 4.91 11.33
C TRP A 9 27.96 3.79 10.58
N PHE A 10 28.03 2.56 11.08
CA PHE A 10 27.27 1.44 10.52
C PHE A 10 25.76 1.71 10.63
N GLY A 11 25.29 2.10 11.83
CA GLY A 11 23.87 2.40 12.02
C GLY A 11 23.39 3.57 11.16
N LEU A 12 24.19 4.64 11.07
CA LEU A 12 23.88 5.78 10.20
C LEU A 12 23.82 5.36 8.73
N ALA A 13 24.80 4.59 8.27
CA ALA A 13 24.83 4.08 6.89
C ALA A 13 23.61 3.17 6.60
N LEU A 14 23.22 2.32 7.56
CA LEU A 14 22.03 1.48 7.45
C LEU A 14 20.75 2.31 7.31
N ILE A 15 20.59 3.34 8.15
CA ILE A 15 19.43 4.24 8.11
C ILE A 15 19.38 4.98 6.76
N VAL A 16 20.48 5.58 6.35
CA VAL A 16 20.60 6.31 5.07
C VAL A 16 20.35 5.36 3.90
N PHE A 17 20.92 4.15 3.91
CA PHE A 17 20.68 3.17 2.87
C PHE A 17 19.20 2.79 2.78
N THR A 18 18.54 2.51 3.90
CA THR A 18 17.15 2.05 3.90
C THR A 18 16.17 3.09 3.35
N TYR A 19 16.36 4.37 3.69
CA TYR A 19 15.41 5.41 3.31
C TYR A 19 15.79 6.18 2.03
N LEU A 20 17.06 6.22 1.66
CA LEU A 20 17.54 6.94 0.49
C LEU A 20 18.34 6.04 -0.46
N GLY A 21 19.28 5.28 0.08
CA GLY A 21 20.24 4.49 -0.70
C GLY A 21 19.57 3.38 -1.49
N TYR A 22 18.54 2.73 -0.94
CA TYR A 22 17.81 1.69 -1.65
C TYR A 22 17.09 2.26 -2.89
N GLY A 23 16.39 3.38 -2.74
CA GLY A 23 15.73 4.04 -3.88
C GLY A 23 16.72 4.44 -4.97
N LEU A 24 17.90 4.96 -4.57
CA LEU A 24 19.00 5.27 -5.50
C LEU A 24 19.54 4.01 -6.17
N LEU A 25 19.71 2.91 -5.43
CA LEU A 25 20.13 1.61 -5.96
C LEU A 25 19.13 1.11 -7.01
N ALA A 26 17.84 1.09 -6.69
CA ALA A 26 16.80 0.66 -7.60
C ALA A 26 16.78 1.50 -8.89
N TRP A 27 16.86 2.83 -8.77
CA TRP A 27 16.97 3.74 -9.91
C TRP A 27 18.23 3.46 -10.76
N LEU A 28 19.39 3.26 -10.12
CA LEU A 28 20.64 2.95 -10.81
C LEU A 28 20.55 1.62 -11.55
N MET A 29 19.94 0.59 -10.94
CA MET A 29 19.76 -0.72 -11.58
C MET A 29 18.82 -0.65 -12.78
N VAL A 30 17.76 0.14 -12.71
CA VAL A 30 16.88 0.42 -13.86
C VAL A 30 17.67 1.13 -14.98
N LYS A 31 18.53 2.09 -14.66
CA LYS A 31 19.37 2.76 -15.66
C LYS A 31 20.37 1.82 -16.34
N ILE A 32 20.99 0.92 -15.58
CA ILE A 32 22.02 0.01 -16.10
C ILE A 32 21.40 -1.15 -16.90
N LYS A 33 20.31 -1.73 -16.40
CA LYS A 33 19.68 -2.94 -17.00
C LYS A 33 18.59 -2.62 -18.01
N GLY A 34 18.16 -1.38 -18.09
CA GLY A 34 16.94 -0.96 -18.80
C GLY A 34 15.68 -1.19 -17.97
N ALA A 35 14.68 -0.35 -18.17
CA ALA A 35 13.38 -0.50 -17.52
C ALA A 35 12.59 -1.67 -18.15
N ARG A 36 12.13 -2.59 -17.35
CA ARG A 36 11.21 -3.66 -17.78
C ARG A 36 9.79 -3.10 -17.85
N ARG A 37 9.52 -2.31 -18.87
CA ARG A 37 8.19 -1.74 -19.10
C ARG A 37 7.33 -2.73 -19.85
N ILE A 38 6.05 -2.77 -19.48
CA ILE A 38 5.05 -3.49 -20.23
C ILE A 38 4.52 -2.56 -21.30
N PRO A 39 4.43 -3.01 -22.56
CA PRO A 39 3.84 -2.21 -23.65
C PRO A 39 2.41 -1.79 -23.31
N ALA A 40 1.96 -0.70 -23.92
CA ALA A 40 0.56 -0.33 -23.86
C ALA A 40 -0.31 -1.47 -24.40
N ASP A 41 -1.48 -1.65 -23.82
CA ASP A 41 -2.43 -2.65 -24.28
C ASP A 41 -3.16 -2.12 -25.53
N GLU A 42 -2.86 -2.70 -26.67
CA GLU A 42 -3.47 -2.38 -27.96
C GLU A 42 -4.59 -3.37 -28.36
N ARG A 43 -4.92 -4.32 -27.45
CA ARG A 43 -5.96 -5.31 -27.71
C ARG A 43 -7.33 -4.65 -27.85
N SER A 44 -8.09 -5.14 -28.84
CA SER A 44 -9.51 -4.82 -28.98
C SER A 44 -10.33 -5.43 -27.83
N ASP A 45 -11.54 -4.95 -27.64
CA ASP A 45 -12.43 -5.47 -26.59
C ASP A 45 -12.65 -6.98 -26.69
N ASP A 46 -12.69 -7.52 -27.92
CA ASP A 46 -12.88 -8.94 -28.17
C ASP A 46 -11.67 -9.80 -27.73
N GLU A 47 -10.47 -9.22 -27.69
CA GLU A 47 -9.23 -9.92 -27.31
C GLU A 47 -8.93 -9.83 -25.82
N LEU A 48 -9.65 -8.98 -25.08
CA LEU A 48 -9.46 -8.86 -23.62
C LEU A 48 -9.87 -10.15 -22.90
N PRO A 49 -9.16 -10.55 -21.85
CA PRO A 49 -9.48 -11.74 -21.08
C PRO A 49 -10.73 -11.57 -20.22
N GLN A 50 -11.32 -12.68 -19.81
CA GLN A 50 -12.32 -12.70 -18.74
C GLN A 50 -11.67 -12.34 -17.39
N VAL A 51 -12.34 -11.50 -16.60
CA VAL A 51 -11.86 -10.99 -15.30
C VAL A 51 -12.94 -11.14 -14.26
N THR A 52 -12.56 -11.58 -13.06
CA THR A 52 -13.42 -11.46 -11.87
C THR A 52 -12.92 -10.30 -11.00
N LEU A 53 -13.76 -9.31 -10.74
CA LEU A 53 -13.54 -8.28 -9.74
C LEU A 53 -14.13 -8.76 -8.42
N LEU A 54 -13.26 -9.20 -7.49
CA LEU A 54 -13.62 -9.74 -6.20
C LEU A 54 -13.57 -8.67 -5.11
N ILE A 55 -14.69 -8.45 -4.44
CA ILE A 55 -14.85 -7.45 -3.38
C ILE A 55 -15.28 -8.11 -2.08
N ALA A 56 -14.42 -8.04 -1.06
CA ALA A 56 -14.78 -8.49 0.29
C ALA A 56 -15.51 -7.38 1.05
N ALA A 57 -16.67 -7.70 1.65
CA ALA A 57 -17.50 -6.75 2.39
C ALA A 57 -17.94 -7.32 3.74
N TYR A 58 -17.85 -6.50 4.79
CA TYR A 58 -18.34 -6.80 6.13
C TYR A 58 -18.96 -5.55 6.76
N ASN A 59 -20.30 -5.56 6.95
CA ASN A 59 -21.04 -4.43 7.51
C ASN A 59 -20.77 -3.10 6.76
N GLU A 60 -20.93 -3.13 5.43
CA GLU A 60 -20.64 -1.99 4.55
C GLU A 60 -21.90 -1.43 3.85
N ALA A 61 -23.11 -1.70 4.38
CA ALA A 61 -24.38 -1.28 3.77
C ALA A 61 -24.41 0.20 3.34
N ALA A 62 -23.81 1.09 4.13
CA ALA A 62 -23.80 2.52 3.85
C ALA A 62 -23.02 2.91 2.59
N ILE A 63 -21.96 2.15 2.23
CA ILE A 63 -21.09 2.48 1.10
C ILE A 63 -21.35 1.61 -0.13
N LEU A 64 -22.00 0.46 0.04
CA LEU A 64 -22.22 -0.50 -1.05
C LEU A 64 -22.94 0.09 -2.28
N PRO A 65 -23.98 0.95 -2.16
CA PRO A 65 -24.62 1.54 -3.33
C PRO A 65 -23.64 2.33 -4.20
N GLN A 66 -22.76 3.11 -3.57
CA GLN A 66 -21.72 3.87 -4.29
C GLN A 66 -20.65 2.95 -4.87
N LYS A 67 -20.24 1.90 -4.12
CA LYS A 67 -19.26 0.91 -4.60
C LYS A 67 -19.77 0.16 -5.81
N VAL A 68 -21.03 -0.30 -5.79
CA VAL A 68 -21.63 -0.99 -6.94
C VAL A 68 -21.69 -0.07 -8.16
N ALA A 69 -22.15 1.18 -7.98
CA ALA A 69 -22.17 2.16 -9.06
C ALA A 69 -20.76 2.40 -9.65
N ASN A 70 -19.73 2.47 -8.81
CA ASN A 70 -18.35 2.58 -9.24
C ASN A 70 -17.89 1.34 -10.04
N CYS A 71 -18.23 0.13 -9.59
CA CYS A 71 -17.87 -1.10 -10.31
C CYS A 71 -18.57 -1.20 -11.67
N LEU A 72 -19.84 -0.80 -11.77
CA LEU A 72 -20.61 -0.81 -13.01
C LEU A 72 -20.14 0.25 -14.04
N ALA A 73 -19.48 1.32 -13.54
CA ALA A 73 -18.92 2.39 -14.38
C ALA A 73 -17.50 2.09 -14.88
N LEU A 74 -16.92 0.94 -14.56
CA LEU A 74 -15.59 0.57 -15.04
C LEU A 74 -15.58 0.37 -16.55
N ASP A 75 -14.52 0.87 -17.19
CA ASP A 75 -14.26 0.74 -18.62
C ASP A 75 -13.67 -0.64 -18.94
N TYR A 76 -14.56 -1.63 -18.98
CA TYR A 76 -14.25 -3.00 -19.39
C TYR A 76 -15.49 -3.64 -20.01
N PRO A 77 -15.37 -4.53 -21.05
CA PRO A 77 -16.53 -5.20 -21.63
C PRO A 77 -17.34 -5.95 -20.57
N LYS A 78 -18.64 -5.68 -20.53
CA LYS A 78 -19.51 -6.17 -19.46
C LYS A 78 -19.70 -7.70 -19.47
N ASP A 79 -19.61 -8.29 -20.64
CA ASP A 79 -19.64 -9.74 -20.86
C ASP A 79 -18.33 -10.43 -20.42
N LYS A 80 -17.26 -9.64 -20.17
CA LYS A 80 -15.95 -10.11 -19.74
C LYS A 80 -15.57 -9.72 -18.32
N LEU A 81 -16.39 -8.91 -17.63
CA LEU A 81 -16.17 -8.50 -16.24
C LEU A 81 -17.24 -9.09 -15.32
N GLU A 82 -16.87 -10.07 -14.54
CA GLU A 82 -17.69 -10.59 -13.47
C GLU A 82 -17.43 -9.78 -12.18
N ILE A 83 -18.46 -9.18 -11.60
CA ILE A 83 -18.38 -8.46 -10.33
C ILE A 83 -18.90 -9.42 -9.23
N LEU A 84 -18.00 -9.84 -8.32
CA LEU A 84 -18.28 -10.79 -7.27
C LEU A 84 -18.07 -10.16 -5.89
N PHE A 85 -19.15 -9.97 -5.14
CA PHE A 85 -19.08 -9.59 -3.74
C PHE A 85 -19.09 -10.83 -2.85
N VAL A 86 -18.18 -10.86 -1.89
CA VAL A 86 -18.16 -11.87 -0.85
C VAL A 86 -18.41 -11.23 0.51
N THR A 87 -19.50 -11.64 1.20
CA THR A 87 -19.84 -11.15 2.53
C THR A 87 -19.61 -12.25 3.57
N ASP A 88 -19.14 -11.86 4.77
CA ASP A 88 -18.68 -12.77 5.81
C ASP A 88 -19.22 -12.36 7.18
N GLY A 89 -20.35 -12.92 7.56
CA GLY A 89 -21.04 -12.66 8.84
C GLY A 89 -21.53 -11.23 9.00
N SER A 90 -21.89 -10.55 7.89
CA SER A 90 -22.51 -9.22 7.97
C SER A 90 -23.83 -9.28 8.71
N SER A 91 -24.01 -8.38 9.67
CA SER A 91 -25.22 -8.26 10.50
C SER A 91 -26.12 -7.07 10.11
N ASP A 92 -25.68 -6.30 9.10
CA ASP A 92 -26.43 -5.20 8.51
C ASP A 92 -27.10 -5.61 7.19
N GLU A 93 -27.72 -4.67 6.49
CA GLU A 93 -28.43 -4.91 5.22
C GLU A 93 -27.48 -5.20 4.03
N SER A 94 -26.16 -5.31 4.22
CA SER A 94 -25.19 -5.52 3.12
C SER A 94 -25.54 -6.72 2.23
N PRO A 95 -25.89 -7.92 2.75
CA PRO A 95 -26.23 -9.06 1.90
C PRO A 95 -27.51 -8.84 1.09
N ASN A 96 -28.54 -8.23 1.70
CA ASN A 96 -29.83 -7.99 1.05
C ASN A 96 -29.69 -6.95 -0.07
N LEU A 97 -29.02 -5.82 0.20
CA LEU A 97 -28.75 -4.78 -0.79
C LEU A 97 -28.02 -5.30 -2.03
N LEU A 98 -27.08 -6.21 -1.85
CA LEU A 98 -26.34 -6.80 -2.97
C LEU A 98 -27.17 -7.83 -3.74
N ALA A 99 -28.01 -8.62 -3.05
CA ALA A 99 -28.85 -9.66 -3.68
C ALA A 99 -29.91 -9.07 -4.62
N ASP A 100 -30.33 -7.83 -4.39
CA ASP A 100 -31.31 -7.11 -5.22
C ASP A 100 -30.73 -6.54 -6.53
N ILE A 101 -29.37 -6.66 -6.76
CA ILE A 101 -28.69 -6.09 -7.92
C ILE A 101 -28.30 -7.22 -8.88
N PRO A 102 -28.98 -7.36 -10.04
CA PRO A 102 -28.76 -8.49 -10.96
C PRO A 102 -27.38 -8.49 -11.65
N GLU A 103 -26.72 -7.33 -11.74
CA GLU A 103 -25.42 -7.18 -12.41
C GLU A 103 -24.24 -7.65 -11.55
N VAL A 104 -24.47 -8.00 -10.27
CA VAL A 104 -23.42 -8.48 -9.37
C VAL A 104 -23.72 -9.88 -8.85
N LYS A 105 -22.68 -10.68 -8.69
CA LYS A 105 -22.78 -11.95 -7.99
C LYS A 105 -22.48 -11.76 -6.51
N VAL A 106 -23.17 -12.51 -5.66
CA VAL A 106 -23.01 -12.44 -4.20
C VAL A 106 -22.76 -13.82 -3.63
N MET A 107 -21.67 -13.95 -2.87
CA MET A 107 -21.39 -15.12 -2.03
C MET A 107 -21.52 -14.74 -0.57
N HIS A 108 -22.64 -15.04 0.07
CA HIS A 108 -22.89 -14.74 1.48
C HIS A 108 -22.54 -15.94 2.38
N SER A 109 -21.99 -15.66 3.56
CA SER A 109 -21.91 -16.57 4.70
C SER A 109 -22.42 -15.85 5.93
N SER A 110 -23.32 -16.50 6.69
CA SER A 110 -23.81 -16.00 7.97
C SER A 110 -22.77 -16.11 9.08
N GLU A 111 -21.80 -17.03 8.94
CA GLU A 111 -20.69 -17.21 9.88
C GLU A 111 -19.55 -16.26 9.55
N ARG A 112 -19.05 -15.53 10.55
CA ARG A 112 -17.91 -14.64 10.43
C ARG A 112 -16.60 -15.40 10.64
N ARG A 113 -15.85 -15.64 9.56
CA ARG A 113 -14.53 -16.28 9.59
C ARG A 113 -13.36 -15.34 9.26
N GLY A 114 -13.66 -14.10 8.85
CA GLY A 114 -12.70 -13.08 8.50
C GLY A 114 -12.43 -12.98 7.00
N LYS A 115 -11.77 -11.88 6.60
CA LYS A 115 -11.53 -11.52 5.19
C LYS A 115 -10.87 -12.65 4.41
N ILE A 116 -9.83 -13.29 4.97
CA ILE A 116 -9.09 -14.36 4.30
C ILE A 116 -10.01 -15.52 3.93
N ALA A 117 -10.78 -16.03 4.91
CA ALA A 117 -11.69 -17.14 4.67
C ALA A 117 -12.77 -16.78 3.63
N ALA A 118 -13.24 -15.53 3.63
CA ALA A 118 -14.17 -15.02 2.63
C ALA A 118 -13.55 -15.00 1.23
N VAL A 119 -12.36 -14.44 1.09
CA VAL A 119 -11.62 -14.37 -0.18
C VAL A 119 -11.30 -15.78 -0.69
N GLU A 120 -10.79 -16.68 0.15
CA GLU A 120 -10.46 -18.06 -0.25
C GLU A 120 -11.71 -18.84 -0.70
N ARG A 121 -12.85 -18.66 0.00
CA ARG A 121 -14.13 -19.24 -0.42
C ARG A 121 -14.55 -18.74 -1.79
N ALA A 122 -14.40 -17.45 -2.05
CA ALA A 122 -14.73 -16.87 -3.36
C ALA A 122 -13.76 -17.37 -4.44
N MET A 123 -12.45 -17.35 -4.18
CA MET A 123 -11.42 -17.80 -5.13
C MET A 123 -11.58 -19.27 -5.54
N ALA A 124 -12.11 -20.13 -4.66
CA ALA A 124 -12.40 -21.51 -4.98
C ALA A 124 -13.54 -21.68 -6.03
N ALA A 125 -14.37 -20.66 -6.20
CA ALA A 125 -15.47 -20.64 -7.19
C ALA A 125 -15.14 -19.81 -8.44
N VAL A 126 -14.06 -19.02 -8.44
CA VAL A 126 -13.66 -18.21 -9.58
C VAL A 126 -13.02 -19.09 -10.66
N THR A 127 -13.52 -18.96 -11.88
CA THR A 127 -13.02 -19.68 -13.07
C THR A 127 -12.31 -18.79 -14.09
N ASN A 128 -12.50 -17.48 -14.00
CA ASN A 128 -11.87 -16.51 -14.89
C ASN A 128 -10.34 -16.49 -14.72
N PRO A 129 -9.57 -16.30 -15.78
CA PRO A 129 -8.11 -16.40 -15.75
C PRO A 129 -7.42 -15.34 -14.88
N ILE A 130 -8.07 -14.19 -14.69
CA ILE A 130 -7.55 -13.07 -13.89
C ILE A 130 -8.57 -12.71 -12.82
N THR A 131 -8.11 -12.55 -11.58
CA THR A 131 -8.90 -12.02 -10.48
C THR A 131 -8.28 -10.72 -9.99
N VAL A 132 -9.09 -9.65 -9.96
CA VAL A 132 -8.77 -8.37 -9.36
C VAL A 132 -9.42 -8.30 -7.99
N LEU A 133 -8.64 -8.06 -6.95
CA LEU A 133 -9.09 -7.99 -5.57
C LEU A 133 -9.06 -6.54 -5.09
N THR A 134 -10.13 -6.10 -4.45
CA THR A 134 -10.27 -4.75 -3.89
C THR A 134 -11.18 -4.74 -2.66
N ASP A 135 -11.05 -3.74 -1.82
CA ASP A 135 -11.90 -3.55 -0.65
C ASP A 135 -13.22 -2.84 -1.01
N ALA A 136 -14.28 -3.09 -0.25
CA ALA A 136 -15.60 -2.48 -0.47
C ALA A 136 -15.60 -0.95 -0.34
N ASN A 137 -14.70 -0.40 0.45
CA ASN A 137 -14.59 1.03 0.75
C ASN A 137 -13.54 1.77 -0.11
N THR A 138 -13.07 1.14 -1.18
CA THR A 138 -12.10 1.68 -2.12
C THR A 138 -12.78 1.92 -3.47
N PHE A 139 -12.57 3.10 -4.08
CA PHE A 139 -13.15 3.47 -5.36
C PHE A 139 -12.11 3.40 -6.46
N LEU A 140 -12.44 2.72 -7.56
CA LEU A 140 -11.53 2.47 -8.67
C LEU A 140 -11.72 3.52 -9.77
N SER A 141 -10.62 3.95 -10.40
CA SER A 141 -10.70 4.75 -11.62
C SER A 141 -11.28 3.92 -12.77
N ALA A 142 -11.95 4.56 -13.72
CA ALA A 142 -12.69 3.87 -14.78
C ALA A 142 -11.82 2.87 -15.57
N ASN A 143 -10.58 3.21 -15.86
CA ASN A 143 -9.65 2.40 -16.66
C ASN A 143 -8.85 1.36 -15.86
N THR A 144 -9.12 1.20 -14.55
CA THR A 144 -8.32 0.38 -13.63
C THR A 144 -8.14 -1.06 -14.13
N ILE A 145 -9.24 -1.73 -14.54
CA ILE A 145 -9.17 -3.13 -14.96
C ILE A 145 -8.33 -3.28 -16.22
N ARG A 146 -8.52 -2.43 -17.22
CA ARG A 146 -7.71 -2.44 -18.48
C ARG A 146 -6.22 -2.28 -18.16
N ARG A 147 -5.87 -1.34 -17.29
CA ARG A 147 -4.48 -1.07 -16.91
C ARG A 147 -3.81 -2.25 -16.21
N MET A 148 -4.53 -2.94 -15.33
CA MET A 148 -3.99 -4.12 -14.66
C MET A 148 -3.88 -5.32 -15.58
N VAL A 149 -4.87 -5.51 -16.46
CA VAL A 149 -4.92 -6.63 -17.40
C VAL A 149 -3.83 -6.52 -18.47
N ALA A 150 -3.40 -5.32 -18.83
CA ALA A 150 -2.31 -5.08 -19.76
C ALA A 150 -1.03 -5.83 -19.36
N ASP A 151 -0.71 -5.83 -18.08
CA ASP A 151 0.52 -6.43 -17.54
C ASP A 151 0.57 -7.96 -17.71
N PHE A 152 -0.58 -8.61 -17.75
CA PHE A 152 -0.67 -10.06 -17.94
C PHE A 152 -0.44 -10.53 -19.39
N GLN A 153 -0.18 -9.63 -20.35
CA GLN A 153 0.34 -10.02 -21.67
C GLN A 153 1.73 -10.64 -21.56
N ASP A 154 2.52 -10.23 -20.58
CA ASP A 154 3.78 -10.89 -20.21
C ASP A 154 3.46 -12.15 -19.38
N SER A 155 3.74 -13.34 -19.92
CA SER A 155 3.50 -14.61 -19.23
C SER A 155 4.32 -14.78 -17.95
N THR A 156 5.39 -14.02 -17.78
CA THR A 156 6.21 -14.01 -16.54
C THR A 156 5.55 -13.23 -15.41
N VAL A 157 4.53 -12.42 -15.70
CA VAL A 157 3.79 -11.65 -14.70
C VAL A 157 2.70 -12.51 -14.09
N GLY A 158 2.79 -12.74 -12.77
CA GLY A 158 1.82 -13.53 -12.00
C GLY A 158 0.85 -12.68 -11.19
N ALA A 159 1.25 -11.45 -10.84
CA ALA A 159 0.40 -10.49 -10.11
C ALA A 159 0.72 -9.04 -10.52
N VAL A 160 -0.24 -8.15 -10.29
CA VAL A 160 -0.14 -6.71 -10.56
C VAL A 160 -0.61 -5.95 -9.33
N ALA A 161 0.20 -5.03 -8.82
CA ALA A 161 -0.17 -4.10 -7.76
C ALA A 161 -0.70 -2.80 -8.37
N GLY A 162 -1.84 -2.31 -7.89
CA GLY A 162 -2.38 -1.01 -8.27
C GLY A 162 -1.83 0.14 -7.42
N GLU A 163 -2.15 1.37 -7.83
CA GLU A 163 -1.83 2.60 -7.12
C GLU A 163 -2.87 2.92 -6.07
N LYS A 164 -2.44 3.03 -4.82
CA LYS A 164 -3.28 3.54 -3.74
C LYS A 164 -3.19 5.07 -3.65
N ARG A 165 -4.33 5.75 -3.71
CA ARG A 165 -4.44 7.19 -3.40
C ARG A 165 -5.31 7.41 -2.19
N VAL A 166 -4.81 8.22 -1.27
CA VAL A 166 -5.56 8.64 -0.09
C VAL A 166 -6.07 10.04 -0.34
N ASN A 167 -7.41 10.19 -0.43
CA ASN A 167 -8.03 11.50 -0.55
C ASN A 167 -7.99 12.21 0.79
N SER A 168 -7.21 13.29 0.85
CA SER A 168 -7.04 14.13 2.03
C SER A 168 -7.90 15.36 1.94
N ASN A 169 -8.76 15.58 2.92
CA ASN A 169 -9.58 16.81 3.04
C ASN A 169 -8.78 18.03 3.56
N GLY A 170 -7.45 18.06 3.32
CA GLY A 170 -6.60 19.20 3.70
C GLY A 170 -6.09 19.20 5.14
N ASP A 171 -6.30 18.14 5.92
CA ASP A 171 -5.82 18.04 7.30
C ASP A 171 -4.31 17.77 7.39
N ALA A 172 -3.71 18.27 8.46
CA ALA A 172 -2.28 18.21 8.73
C ALA A 172 -1.70 16.77 8.76
N SER A 173 -2.49 15.78 9.20
CA SER A 173 -2.12 14.37 9.21
C SER A 173 -2.00 13.79 7.80
N SER A 174 -2.80 14.28 6.86
CA SER A 174 -2.82 13.82 5.46
C SER A 174 -1.62 14.30 4.66
N GLY A 175 -0.99 15.42 5.01
CA GLY A 175 0.21 15.93 4.32
C GLY A 175 1.43 15.02 4.46
N GLY A 176 1.66 14.45 5.66
CA GLY A 176 2.75 13.48 5.91
C GLY A 176 2.46 12.12 5.26
N GLU A 177 1.22 11.67 5.31
CA GLU A 177 0.78 10.44 4.68
C GLU A 177 0.89 10.52 3.15
N GLY A 178 0.47 11.63 2.54
CA GLY A 178 0.56 11.81 1.08
C GLY A 178 2.00 11.87 0.55
N LEU A 179 2.95 12.41 1.33
CA LEU A 179 4.39 12.37 1.00
C LEU A 179 4.93 10.93 1.08
N TYR A 180 4.55 10.21 2.11
CA TYR A 180 4.93 8.81 2.29
C TYR A 180 4.43 7.94 1.13
N TRP A 181 3.16 8.05 0.75
CA TRP A 181 2.60 7.26 -0.35
C TRP A 181 3.24 7.61 -1.69
N ARG A 182 3.51 8.88 -1.99
CA ARG A 182 4.25 9.25 -3.21
C ARG A 182 5.66 8.64 -3.26
N TYR A 183 6.35 8.60 -2.13
CA TYR A 183 7.64 7.93 -2.03
C TYR A 183 7.49 6.41 -2.24
N GLU A 184 6.52 5.77 -1.61
CA GLU A 184 6.22 4.33 -1.72
C GLU A 184 5.85 3.94 -3.17
N SER A 185 4.99 4.72 -3.82
CA SER A 185 4.62 4.55 -5.23
C SER A 185 5.83 4.66 -6.15
N SER A 186 6.71 5.65 -5.91
CA SER A 186 7.97 5.81 -6.66
C SER A 186 8.90 4.61 -6.51
N LEU A 187 9.02 4.05 -5.30
CA LEU A 187 9.81 2.84 -5.07
C LEU A 187 9.18 1.62 -5.73
N SER A 188 7.86 1.44 -5.62
CA SER A 188 7.13 0.32 -6.25
C SER A 188 7.29 0.34 -7.76
N LEU A 189 7.25 1.54 -8.38
CA LEU A 189 7.52 1.70 -9.81
C LEU A 189 8.95 1.27 -10.15
N LYS A 190 9.96 1.70 -9.39
CA LYS A 190 11.35 1.32 -9.63
C LYS A 190 11.60 -0.16 -9.38
N ASP A 191 10.96 -0.75 -8.40
CA ASP A 191 11.01 -2.19 -8.16
C ASP A 191 10.45 -2.99 -9.33
N SER A 192 9.27 -2.59 -9.83
CA SER A 192 8.64 -3.20 -11.01
C SER A 192 9.50 -3.07 -12.26
N GLU A 193 10.04 -1.86 -12.53
CA GLU A 193 10.94 -1.61 -13.66
C GLU A 193 12.26 -2.39 -13.55
N TRP A 194 12.79 -2.60 -12.34
CA TRP A 194 14.01 -3.36 -12.12
C TRP A 194 13.74 -4.88 -12.23
N TYR A 195 12.78 -5.40 -11.47
CA TYR A 195 12.40 -6.82 -11.54
C TYR A 195 10.96 -7.08 -11.05
N SER A 196 10.67 -6.89 -9.76
CA SER A 196 9.38 -7.24 -9.15
C SER A 196 9.07 -6.35 -7.96
N VAL A 197 7.80 -5.97 -7.81
CA VAL A 197 7.34 -5.32 -6.57
C VAL A 197 7.40 -6.32 -5.41
N VAL A 198 7.71 -5.82 -4.22
CA VAL A 198 7.77 -6.62 -2.99
C VAL A 198 6.55 -6.35 -2.11
N GLY A 199 5.44 -6.97 -2.51
CA GLY A 199 4.14 -6.90 -1.85
C GLY A 199 3.22 -5.80 -2.42
N ALA A 200 1.99 -6.18 -2.73
CA ALA A 200 0.93 -5.25 -3.11
C ALA A 200 0.22 -4.67 -1.88
N ALA A 201 -0.57 -3.62 -2.10
CA ALA A 201 -1.49 -3.08 -1.11
C ALA A 201 -2.89 -3.69 -1.31
N GLY A 202 -3.57 -4.02 -0.21
CA GLY A 202 -4.84 -4.74 -0.22
C GLY A 202 -6.01 -3.98 -0.83
N GLU A 203 -5.85 -2.70 -1.04
CA GLU A 203 -6.84 -1.83 -1.68
C GLU A 203 -7.04 -2.16 -3.15
N LEU A 204 -5.97 -2.63 -3.85
CA LEU A 204 -6.06 -3.03 -5.25
C LEU A 204 -4.86 -3.89 -5.67
N TYR A 205 -5.12 -5.13 -6.02
CA TYR A 205 -4.15 -5.98 -6.71
C TYR A 205 -4.87 -7.01 -7.59
N ALA A 206 -4.17 -7.50 -8.61
CA ALA A 206 -4.65 -8.56 -9.49
C ALA A 206 -3.70 -9.74 -9.50
N VAL A 207 -4.23 -10.93 -9.71
CA VAL A 207 -3.46 -12.17 -9.82
C VAL A 207 -3.93 -13.01 -11.00
N ARG A 208 -3.04 -13.82 -11.58
CA ARG A 208 -3.50 -14.97 -12.35
C ARG A 208 -4.22 -15.90 -11.39
N THR A 209 -5.49 -16.18 -11.63
CA THR A 209 -6.33 -16.99 -10.73
C THR A 209 -5.68 -18.33 -10.39
N ALA A 210 -5.05 -18.98 -11.38
CA ALA A 210 -4.35 -20.26 -11.21
C ALA A 210 -3.11 -20.20 -10.30
N LEU A 211 -2.58 -18.99 -10.04
CA LEU A 211 -1.41 -18.76 -9.17
C LEU A 211 -1.80 -18.26 -7.77
N PHE A 212 -3.08 -18.21 -7.47
CA PHE A 212 -3.54 -17.79 -6.14
C PHE A 212 -3.17 -18.85 -5.10
N HIS A 213 -2.49 -18.42 -4.05
CA HIS A 213 -2.13 -19.27 -2.91
C HIS A 213 -3.09 -19.05 -1.75
N GLN A 214 -3.57 -20.13 -1.16
CA GLN A 214 -4.18 -20.06 0.16
C GLN A 214 -3.11 -19.71 1.20
N VAL A 215 -3.49 -18.90 2.18
CA VAL A 215 -2.61 -18.49 3.27
C VAL A 215 -3.21 -18.89 4.62
N PRO A 216 -2.40 -19.09 5.68
CA PRO A 216 -2.94 -19.39 7.00
C PRO A 216 -3.97 -18.37 7.44
N GLY A 217 -5.10 -18.81 8.02
CA GLY A 217 -6.23 -17.95 8.40
C GLY A 217 -5.89 -16.87 9.45
N ASP A 218 -4.74 -16.98 10.12
CA ASP A 218 -4.18 -15.98 11.03
C ASP A 218 -3.27 -14.94 10.34
N THR A 219 -3.17 -14.95 9.00
CA THR A 219 -2.38 -13.99 8.24
C THR A 219 -2.94 -12.58 8.38
N ILE A 220 -2.09 -11.62 8.74
CA ILE A 220 -2.51 -10.23 8.99
C ILE A 220 -2.47 -9.39 7.71
N LEU A 221 -1.51 -9.67 6.81
CA LEU A 221 -1.32 -9.02 5.51
C LEU A 221 -1.46 -10.08 4.42
N ASP A 222 -2.69 -10.35 4.03
CA ASP A 222 -3.04 -11.35 3.01
C ASP A 222 -2.56 -10.95 1.61
N ASP A 223 -2.76 -9.71 1.21
CA ASP A 223 -2.31 -9.08 -0.03
C ASP A 223 -0.80 -9.20 -0.25
N PHE A 224 -0.05 -8.86 0.79
CA PHE A 224 1.41 -8.97 0.80
C PHE A 224 1.87 -10.43 0.67
N MET A 225 1.21 -11.35 1.39
CA MET A 225 1.54 -12.77 1.34
C MET A 225 1.19 -13.39 -0.02
N HIS A 226 -0.01 -13.15 -0.57
CA HIS A 226 -0.43 -13.66 -1.88
C HIS A 226 0.57 -13.27 -2.97
N THR A 227 0.89 -11.98 -3.05
CA THR A 227 1.79 -11.47 -4.10
C THR A 227 3.22 -11.95 -3.95
N LEU A 228 3.75 -12.05 -2.72
CA LEU A 228 5.12 -12.56 -2.51
C LEU A 228 5.23 -14.08 -2.63
N LEU A 229 4.19 -14.84 -2.39
CA LEU A 229 4.18 -16.27 -2.69
C LEU A 229 4.24 -16.51 -4.20
N ILE A 230 3.48 -15.74 -4.99
CA ILE A 230 3.56 -15.76 -6.46
C ILE A 230 4.98 -15.38 -6.93
N ALA A 231 5.58 -14.34 -6.32
CA ALA A 231 6.96 -13.95 -6.64
C ALA A 231 7.99 -15.03 -6.25
N LYS A 232 7.78 -15.72 -5.13
CA LYS A 232 8.61 -16.84 -4.67
C LYS A 232 8.58 -18.02 -5.64
N ASP A 233 7.47 -18.24 -6.34
CA ASP A 233 7.32 -19.28 -7.36
C ASP A 233 7.96 -18.92 -8.71
N GLY A 234 8.60 -17.75 -8.78
CA GLY A 234 9.38 -17.32 -9.95
C GLY A 234 8.65 -16.37 -10.90
N TYR A 235 7.41 -16.02 -10.61
CA TYR A 235 6.68 -14.99 -11.36
C TYR A 235 7.06 -13.59 -10.91
N ARG A 236 6.79 -12.60 -11.76
CA ARG A 236 6.97 -11.18 -11.41
C ARG A 236 5.67 -10.60 -10.85
N VAL A 237 5.82 -9.69 -9.91
CA VAL A 237 4.75 -8.77 -9.51
C VAL A 237 5.06 -7.41 -10.10
N THR A 238 4.19 -6.89 -10.95
CA THR A 238 4.35 -5.57 -11.57
C THR A 238 3.57 -4.50 -10.82
N TYR A 239 3.78 -3.25 -11.20
CA TYR A 239 3.09 -2.10 -10.63
C TYR A 239 2.46 -1.26 -11.73
N ALA A 240 1.15 -1.07 -11.63
CA ALA A 240 0.35 -0.28 -12.56
C ALA A 240 -0.02 1.08 -11.92
N PRO A 241 0.79 2.15 -12.10
CA PRO A 241 0.57 3.45 -11.45
C PRO A 241 -0.69 4.17 -11.90
N ASP A 242 -1.22 3.80 -13.07
CA ASP A 242 -2.44 4.36 -13.64
C ASP A 242 -3.71 3.57 -13.25
N ALA A 243 -3.56 2.40 -12.62
CA ALA A 243 -4.65 1.64 -12.02
C ALA A 243 -4.88 2.15 -10.60
N VAL A 244 -5.76 3.13 -10.46
CA VAL A 244 -5.91 3.89 -9.22
C VAL A 244 -7.04 3.36 -8.36
N ALA A 245 -6.75 3.18 -7.09
CA ALA A 245 -7.68 2.88 -6.02
C ALA A 245 -7.68 4.02 -5.00
N GLU A 246 -8.80 4.74 -4.90
CA GLU A 246 -8.97 5.86 -3.99
C GLU A 246 -9.63 5.43 -2.69
N GLU A 247 -9.03 5.83 -1.59
CA GLU A 247 -9.51 5.57 -0.24
C GLU A 247 -9.62 6.87 0.56
N HIS A 248 -10.62 6.98 1.41
CA HIS A 248 -10.71 8.10 2.35
C HIS A 248 -9.68 7.95 3.48
N ALA A 249 -9.06 9.07 3.87
CA ALA A 249 -8.11 9.11 4.97
C ALA A 249 -8.72 8.59 6.28
N SER A 250 -7.87 8.07 7.16
CA SER A 250 -8.27 7.68 8.51
C SER A 250 -8.85 8.88 9.28
N ALA A 251 -9.87 8.66 10.11
CA ALA A 251 -10.58 9.73 10.80
C ALA A 251 -9.68 10.59 11.72
N ASN A 252 -8.59 10.04 12.23
CA ASN A 252 -7.63 10.74 13.07
C ASN A 252 -6.31 9.98 13.21
N VAL A 253 -5.29 10.66 13.75
CA VAL A 253 -3.93 10.11 13.98
C VAL A 253 -3.93 8.84 14.85
N LYS A 254 -4.88 8.70 15.79
CA LYS A 254 -4.96 7.52 16.67
C LYS A 254 -5.40 6.27 15.91
N GLU A 255 -6.38 6.40 15.03
CA GLU A 255 -6.84 5.30 14.16
C GLU A 255 -5.75 4.93 13.14
N GLU A 256 -5.04 5.93 12.59
CA GLU A 256 -3.91 5.69 11.72
C GLU A 256 -2.78 4.94 12.44
N LEU A 257 -2.45 5.33 13.68
CA LEU A 257 -1.46 4.60 14.49
C LEU A 257 -1.87 3.14 14.72
N LYS A 258 -3.15 2.87 15.05
CA LYS A 258 -3.64 1.49 15.20
C LYS A 258 -3.44 0.68 13.92
N ARG A 259 -3.79 1.27 12.77
CA ARG A 259 -3.61 0.66 11.44
C ARG A 259 -2.13 0.35 11.17
N LYS A 260 -1.24 1.30 11.42
CA LYS A 260 0.21 1.12 11.23
C LYS A 260 0.80 0.04 12.14
N VAL A 261 0.40 -0.01 13.41
CA VAL A 261 0.83 -1.05 14.36
C VAL A 261 0.38 -2.44 13.88
N ARG A 262 -0.86 -2.57 13.37
CA ARG A 262 -1.35 -3.82 12.77
C ARG A 262 -0.52 -4.20 11.54
N ILE A 263 -0.25 -3.26 10.63
CA ILE A 263 0.58 -3.49 9.44
C ILE A 263 1.99 -3.94 9.85
N CYS A 264 2.60 -3.29 10.85
CA CYS A 264 3.92 -3.69 11.34
C CYS A 264 3.93 -5.08 11.98
N ALA A 265 2.89 -5.43 12.75
CA ALA A 265 2.76 -6.79 13.31
C ALA A 265 2.63 -7.83 12.20
N GLY A 266 1.81 -7.55 11.17
CA GLY A 266 1.69 -8.37 9.97
C GLY A 266 2.99 -8.45 9.17
N GLY A 267 3.76 -7.37 9.10
CA GLY A 267 5.09 -7.35 8.49
C GLY A 267 6.06 -8.33 9.16
N TRP A 268 6.12 -8.33 10.49
CA TRP A 268 6.92 -9.28 11.25
C TRP A 268 6.45 -10.73 11.04
N GLN A 269 5.14 -10.98 11.05
CA GLN A 269 4.56 -12.29 10.76
C GLN A 269 4.93 -12.75 9.34
N SER A 270 4.74 -11.89 8.34
CA SER A 270 5.05 -12.22 6.94
C SER A 270 6.54 -12.46 6.73
N MET A 271 7.42 -11.64 7.35
CA MET A 271 8.87 -11.87 7.29
C MET A 271 9.25 -13.24 7.87
N SER A 272 8.64 -13.65 9.01
CA SER A 272 8.92 -14.96 9.62
C SER A 272 8.48 -16.13 8.73
N ARG A 273 7.44 -15.97 7.91
CA ARG A 273 6.93 -16.97 6.95
C ARG A 273 7.69 -16.97 5.64
N LEU A 274 8.28 -15.85 5.26
CA LEU A 274 9.00 -15.63 4.00
C LEU A 274 10.52 -15.59 4.19
N LEU A 275 11.07 -16.16 5.27
CA LEU A 275 12.51 -16.28 5.50
C LEU A 275 13.31 -16.82 4.29
N PRO A 276 12.80 -17.81 3.51
CA PRO A 276 13.52 -18.28 2.33
C PRO A 276 13.85 -17.17 1.32
N LEU A 277 13.01 -16.13 1.20
CA LEU A 277 13.26 -15.00 0.30
C LEU A 277 14.47 -14.13 0.71
N LEU A 278 15.02 -14.31 1.90
CA LEU A 278 16.26 -13.64 2.32
C LEU A 278 17.51 -14.22 1.64
N ASN A 279 17.39 -15.33 0.91
CA ASN A 279 18.53 -15.97 0.26
C ASN A 279 18.74 -15.41 -1.16
N PRO A 280 19.73 -14.50 -1.37
CA PRO A 280 19.98 -13.90 -2.67
C PRO A 280 20.58 -14.89 -3.69
N PHE A 281 21.18 -15.98 -3.24
CA PHE A 281 21.70 -17.02 -4.13
C PHE A 281 20.58 -17.83 -4.78
N LYS A 282 19.40 -17.93 -4.12
CA LYS A 282 18.24 -18.65 -4.65
C LYS A 282 17.29 -17.71 -5.41
N TYR A 283 17.01 -16.54 -4.88
CA TYR A 283 15.98 -15.63 -5.41
C TYR A 283 16.56 -14.37 -6.08
N GLY A 284 17.89 -14.21 -6.11
CA GLY A 284 18.56 -13.17 -6.87
C GLY A 284 18.07 -11.75 -6.55
N THR A 285 17.63 -11.06 -7.58
CA THR A 285 17.15 -9.66 -7.48
C THR A 285 15.96 -9.52 -6.53
N LEU A 286 15.04 -10.49 -6.50
CA LEU A 286 13.88 -10.46 -5.59
C LEU A 286 14.31 -10.38 -4.12
N SER A 287 15.35 -11.13 -3.71
CA SER A 287 15.89 -11.04 -2.34
C SER A 287 16.44 -9.66 -2.03
N ILE A 288 17.18 -9.06 -2.97
CA ILE A 288 17.76 -7.71 -2.78
C ILE A 288 16.65 -6.68 -2.60
N GLN A 289 15.60 -6.75 -3.43
CA GLN A 289 14.45 -5.88 -3.35
C GLN A 289 13.67 -6.12 -2.04
N TYR A 290 13.42 -7.36 -1.67
CA TYR A 290 12.71 -7.70 -0.44
C TYR A 290 13.45 -7.22 0.81
N ILE A 291 14.77 -7.46 0.89
CA ILE A 291 15.60 -6.99 2.01
C ILE A 291 15.62 -5.46 2.05
N GLY A 292 15.97 -4.80 0.95
CA GLY A 292 16.16 -3.35 0.90
C GLY A 292 14.88 -2.56 1.10
N HIS A 293 13.78 -2.98 0.48
CA HIS A 293 12.52 -2.24 0.51
C HIS A 293 11.67 -2.54 1.75
N ARG A 294 11.63 -3.80 2.22
CA ARG A 294 10.71 -4.22 3.30
C ARG A 294 11.43 -4.64 4.58
N VAL A 295 12.34 -5.61 4.50
CA VAL A 295 12.91 -6.24 5.70
C VAL A 295 13.68 -5.24 6.55
N LEU A 296 14.62 -4.46 5.96
CA LEU A 296 15.38 -3.48 6.71
C LEU A 296 14.48 -2.44 7.37
N ARG A 297 13.46 -1.99 6.67
CA ARG A 297 12.53 -0.95 7.14
C ARG A 297 11.64 -1.45 8.30
N TRP A 298 11.26 -2.72 8.30
CA TRP A 298 10.41 -3.31 9.34
C TRP A 298 11.19 -4.00 10.47
N SER A 299 12.53 -4.06 10.39
CA SER A 299 13.35 -4.76 11.38
C SER A 299 14.52 -3.92 11.89
N LEU A 300 15.66 -4.00 11.23
CA LEU A 300 16.91 -3.46 11.73
C LEU A 300 16.92 -1.93 11.81
N THR A 301 16.42 -1.23 10.79
CA THR A 301 16.53 0.23 10.72
C THR A 301 15.86 0.96 11.89
N PRO A 302 14.60 0.63 12.28
CA PRO A 302 14.03 1.23 13.48
C PRO A 302 14.86 0.98 14.72
N LEU A 303 15.43 -0.23 14.92
CA LEU A 303 16.28 -0.54 16.07
C LEU A 303 17.54 0.32 16.10
N PHE A 304 18.12 0.65 14.95
CA PHE A 304 19.33 1.47 14.88
C PHE A 304 19.07 2.96 15.10
N LEU A 305 17.85 3.46 15.01
CA LEU A 305 17.56 4.87 15.30
C LEU A 305 17.96 5.28 16.72
N PRO A 306 17.53 4.62 17.80
CA PRO A 306 17.98 4.95 19.15
C PRO A 306 19.45 4.57 19.39
N ILE A 307 19.97 3.50 18.78
CA ILE A 307 21.38 3.11 18.91
C ILE A 307 22.29 4.21 18.37
N VAL A 308 21.99 4.77 17.19
CA VAL A 308 22.77 5.88 16.60
C VAL A 308 22.70 7.13 17.48
N LEU A 309 21.56 7.43 18.08
CA LEU A 309 21.44 8.56 19.02
C LEU A 309 22.30 8.34 20.26
N ILE A 310 22.16 7.18 20.93
CA ILE A 310 22.89 6.86 22.16
C ILE A 310 24.40 6.83 21.91
N THR A 311 24.85 6.16 20.84
CA THR A 311 26.27 6.09 20.50
C THR A 311 26.85 7.47 20.17
N ASN A 312 26.07 8.33 19.50
CA ASN A 312 26.50 9.70 19.21
C ASN A 312 26.67 10.54 20.47
N ILE A 313 25.72 10.48 21.41
CA ILE A 313 25.81 11.16 22.72
C ILE A 313 27.08 10.72 23.44
N LEU A 314 27.36 9.41 23.49
CA LEU A 314 28.56 8.89 24.15
C LEU A 314 29.86 9.36 23.47
N LEU A 315 29.88 9.47 22.15
CA LEU A 315 31.01 9.97 21.37
C LEU A 315 31.26 11.46 21.61
N VAL A 316 30.20 12.28 21.72
CA VAL A 316 30.29 13.71 22.06
C VAL A 316 30.82 13.92 23.48
N ILE A 317 30.27 13.20 24.46
CA ILE A 317 30.72 13.27 25.85
C ILE A 317 32.23 12.90 25.97
N SER A 318 32.67 11.95 25.15
CA SER A 318 34.07 11.53 25.09
C SER A 318 34.98 12.47 24.28
N SER A 319 34.45 13.59 23.78
CA SER A 319 35.15 14.62 23.01
C SER A 319 36.00 14.09 21.84
N VAL A 320 35.48 13.07 21.15
CA VAL A 320 36.23 12.33 20.10
C VAL A 320 36.51 13.19 18.88
N HIS A 321 35.51 13.90 18.35
CA HIS A 321 35.62 14.72 17.15
C HIS A 321 34.39 15.60 16.95
N TRP A 322 34.56 16.82 16.43
CA TRP A 322 33.50 17.82 16.21
C TRP A 322 32.33 17.32 15.34
N ILE A 323 32.57 16.34 14.43
CA ILE A 323 31.55 15.79 13.53
C ILE A 323 30.40 15.14 14.30
N TYR A 324 30.70 14.52 15.45
CA TYR A 324 29.67 13.92 16.31
C TYR A 324 28.81 14.97 17.00
N THR A 325 29.41 16.12 17.35
CA THR A 325 28.65 17.27 17.88
C THR A 325 27.72 17.82 16.81
N LEU A 326 28.19 17.99 15.59
CA LEU A 326 27.35 18.42 14.46
C LEU A 326 26.21 17.43 14.19
N ALA A 327 26.51 16.14 14.19
CA ALA A 327 25.49 15.09 14.04
C ALA A 327 24.47 15.13 15.18
N LEU A 328 24.90 15.39 16.42
CA LEU A 328 24.00 15.50 17.57
C LEU A 328 23.08 16.72 17.48
N VAL A 329 23.60 17.84 16.99
CA VAL A 329 22.78 19.03 16.69
C VAL A 329 21.70 18.70 15.65
N GLY A 330 22.06 18.02 14.55
CA GLY A 330 21.08 17.55 13.55
C GLY A 330 20.02 16.63 14.13
N GLN A 331 20.42 15.68 14.98
CA GLN A 331 19.49 14.79 15.68
C GLN A 331 18.56 15.56 16.65
N ALA A 332 19.11 16.52 17.40
CA ALA A 332 18.31 17.37 18.29
C ALA A 332 17.27 18.19 17.51
N LEU A 333 17.66 18.81 16.40
CA LEU A 333 16.75 19.54 15.51
C LEU A 333 15.65 18.64 14.94
N PHE A 334 16.01 17.42 14.55
CA PHE A 334 15.02 16.43 14.10
C PHE A 334 13.98 16.12 15.19
N TYR A 335 14.41 15.80 16.43
CA TYR A 335 13.50 15.50 17.51
C TYR A 335 12.68 16.72 17.97
N LEU A 336 13.24 17.94 17.89
CA LEU A 336 12.46 19.16 18.08
C LEU A 336 11.39 19.34 17.03
N ALA A 337 11.69 19.03 15.76
CA ALA A 337 10.68 19.03 14.69
C ALA A 337 9.60 17.96 14.91
N VAL A 338 9.96 16.77 15.39
CA VAL A 338 8.99 15.74 15.81
C VAL A 338 8.06 16.26 16.90
N LEU A 339 8.63 16.90 17.95
CA LEU A 339 7.86 17.46 19.05
C LEU A 339 6.94 18.59 18.57
N ALA A 340 7.43 19.49 17.72
CA ALA A 340 6.61 20.55 17.13
C ALA A 340 5.44 19.98 16.31
N GLY A 341 5.70 18.95 15.47
CA GLY A 341 4.65 18.25 14.73
C GLY A 341 3.62 17.58 15.63
N TYR A 342 4.06 16.98 16.75
CA TYR A 342 3.16 16.40 17.74
C TYR A 342 2.27 17.43 18.43
N LEU A 343 2.84 18.56 18.88
CA LEU A 343 2.11 19.63 19.56
C LEU A 343 1.12 20.33 18.64
N LEU A 344 1.48 20.47 17.36
CA LEU A 344 0.68 21.20 16.37
C LEU A 344 -0.20 20.30 15.49
N ARG A 345 -0.29 18.99 15.78
CA ARG A 345 -0.97 17.99 14.95
C ARG A 345 -2.47 18.25 14.71
N SER A 346 -3.12 19.05 15.59
CA SER A 346 -4.52 19.42 15.46
C SER A 346 -4.74 20.75 14.76
N ARG A 347 -3.66 21.41 14.30
CA ARG A 347 -3.75 22.72 13.62
C ARG A 347 -3.50 22.54 12.12
N PRO A 348 -4.30 23.17 11.24
CA PRO A 348 -4.04 23.19 9.81
C PRO A 348 -2.80 24.08 9.55
N ILE A 349 -1.66 23.45 9.29
CA ILE A 349 -0.42 24.14 8.92
C ILE A 349 -0.17 23.89 7.43
N GLY A 350 -0.28 24.93 6.62
CA GLY A 350 -0.13 24.89 5.17
C GLY A 350 1.32 24.76 4.66
N ILE A 351 2.30 24.45 5.53
CA ILE A 351 3.70 24.29 5.15
C ILE A 351 3.93 22.85 4.67
N PRO A 352 4.22 22.61 3.37
CA PRO A 352 4.49 21.28 2.87
C PRO A 352 5.64 20.62 3.62
N GLY A 353 5.45 19.36 4.04
CA GLY A 353 6.49 18.61 4.74
C GLY A 353 6.69 18.91 6.21
N PHE A 354 5.98 19.89 6.80
CA PHE A 354 6.11 20.22 8.23
C PHE A 354 5.87 19.01 9.14
N PHE A 355 4.91 18.16 8.80
CA PHE A 355 4.58 16.97 9.58
C PHE A 355 5.42 15.73 9.20
N ALA A 356 6.31 15.82 8.21
CA ALA A 356 7.12 14.67 7.77
C ALA A 356 8.00 14.07 8.88
N PRO A 357 8.74 14.86 9.71
CA PRO A 357 9.52 14.31 10.82
C PRO A 357 8.64 13.58 11.86
N TYR A 358 7.49 14.14 12.20
CA TYR A 358 6.54 13.53 13.12
C TYR A 358 5.97 12.23 12.56
N TYR A 359 5.55 12.23 11.28
CA TYR A 359 5.05 11.05 10.61
C TYR A 359 6.13 9.94 10.52
N PHE A 360 7.36 10.31 10.16
CA PHE A 360 8.49 9.39 10.14
C PHE A 360 8.73 8.75 11.53
N PHE A 361 8.66 9.55 12.60
CA PHE A 361 8.78 9.04 13.96
C PHE A 361 7.67 8.04 14.29
N ILE A 362 6.40 8.37 14.01
CA ILE A 362 5.24 7.51 14.26
C ILE A 362 5.35 6.19 13.49
N MET A 363 5.79 6.23 12.23
CA MET A 363 5.99 5.03 11.41
C MET A 363 7.02 4.08 12.05
N ASN A 364 8.16 4.62 12.49
CA ASN A 364 9.20 3.81 13.14
C ASN A 364 8.76 3.32 14.55
N TYR A 365 8.06 4.16 15.30
CA TYR A 365 7.49 3.77 16.60
C TYR A 365 6.47 2.64 16.45
N SER A 366 5.67 2.66 15.40
CA SER A 366 4.71 1.59 15.09
C SER A 366 5.37 0.23 14.88
N VAL A 367 6.63 0.20 14.41
CA VAL A 367 7.38 -1.06 14.25
C VAL A 367 7.66 -1.73 15.59
N TYR A 368 8.02 -0.96 16.60
CA TYR A 368 8.25 -1.51 17.95
C TYR A 368 6.96 -2.08 18.56
N LEU A 369 5.86 -1.32 18.44
CA LEU A 369 4.56 -1.76 18.95
C LEU A 369 4.05 -2.97 18.16
N GLY A 370 4.27 -3.00 16.84
CA GLY A 370 3.93 -4.13 15.97
C GLY A 370 4.74 -5.38 16.30
N PHE A 371 6.06 -5.23 16.49
CA PHE A 371 6.90 -6.34 16.95
C PHE A 371 6.42 -6.92 18.28
N TRP A 372 6.09 -6.06 19.25
CA TRP A 372 5.60 -6.50 20.57
C TRP A 372 4.27 -7.26 20.47
N ARG A 373 3.34 -6.80 19.61
CA ARG A 373 2.09 -7.51 19.36
C ARG A 373 2.32 -8.86 18.67
N PHE A 374 3.21 -8.90 17.68
CA PHE A 374 3.60 -10.14 17.01
C PHE A 374 4.22 -11.14 18.00
N TRP A 375 5.20 -10.69 18.79
CA TRP A 375 5.87 -11.53 19.80
C TRP A 375 4.91 -12.13 20.82
N ARG A 376 3.90 -11.36 21.24
CA ARG A 376 2.87 -11.82 22.19
C ARG A 376 1.74 -12.63 21.55
N GLY A 377 1.69 -12.77 20.25
CA GLY A 377 0.57 -13.39 19.54
C GLY A 377 -0.77 -12.66 19.75
N SER A 378 -0.75 -11.37 20.09
CA SER A 378 -1.93 -10.61 20.50
C SER A 378 -2.62 -9.88 19.36
N GLN A 379 -2.07 -9.94 18.13
CA GLN A 379 -2.69 -9.31 16.96
C GLN A 379 -3.66 -10.28 16.28
N SER A 380 -4.95 -9.96 16.31
CA SER A 380 -5.96 -10.70 15.54
C SER A 380 -5.83 -10.42 14.04
N ALA A 381 -6.01 -11.45 13.22
CA ALA A 381 -6.20 -11.33 11.78
C ALA A 381 -7.63 -10.84 11.43
N VAL A 382 -8.60 -11.00 12.34
CA VAL A 382 -9.95 -10.51 12.15
C VAL A 382 -9.94 -8.99 12.06
N TRP A 383 -10.42 -8.48 10.94
CA TRP A 383 -10.43 -7.06 10.63
C TRP A 383 -11.43 -6.30 11.51
N GLU A 384 -10.92 -5.35 12.30
CA GLU A 384 -11.75 -4.35 12.95
C GLU A 384 -12.00 -3.21 11.98
N LYS A 385 -13.29 -2.85 11.77
CA LYS A 385 -13.66 -1.73 10.90
C LYS A 385 -13.03 -0.44 11.44
N ALA A 386 -12.11 0.18 10.69
CA ALA A 386 -11.55 1.46 11.07
C ALA A 386 -12.61 2.55 10.97
N LYS A 387 -12.73 3.41 11.99
CA LYS A 387 -13.57 4.61 11.91
C LYS A 387 -12.98 5.56 10.89
N ARG A 388 -13.75 5.87 9.85
CA ARG A 388 -13.41 6.83 8.79
C ARG A 388 -14.23 8.11 8.96
N VAL A 389 -13.84 9.17 8.24
CA VAL A 389 -14.63 10.41 8.18
C VAL A 389 -15.95 10.08 7.49
N ASP A 390 -17.08 10.35 8.15
CA ASP A 390 -18.42 10.17 7.57
C ASP A 390 -18.61 11.10 6.36
N THR A 391 -18.72 10.53 5.18
CA THR A 391 -18.90 11.27 3.91
C THR A 391 -20.36 11.69 3.68
N THR A 392 -21.29 11.32 4.54
CA THR A 392 -22.70 11.71 4.43
C THR A 392 -22.96 13.20 4.59
N THR A 393 -21.94 14.00 5.00
CA THR A 393 -22.03 15.46 5.18
C THR A 393 -21.21 16.28 4.17
N ALA A 394 -20.59 15.66 3.16
CA ALA A 394 -19.91 16.43 2.12
C ALA A 394 -20.90 17.00 1.12
N PRO A 395 -20.87 18.31 0.81
CA PRO A 395 -21.71 18.89 -0.24
C PRO A 395 -21.36 18.24 -1.58
N SER A 396 -22.38 17.86 -2.35
CA SER A 396 -22.25 17.37 -3.72
C SER A 396 -21.36 18.33 -4.54
N PRO A 397 -20.43 17.84 -5.40
CA PRO A 397 -19.70 18.70 -6.31
C PRO A 397 -20.72 19.43 -7.21
N GLY A 398 -20.71 20.76 -7.16
CA GLY A 398 -21.54 21.58 -8.02
C GLY A 398 -21.26 21.28 -9.49
N PRO A 399 -22.25 21.49 -10.38
CA PRO A 399 -22.09 21.20 -11.78
C PRO A 399 -20.90 21.96 -12.35
N SER A 400 -20.00 21.24 -13.02
CA SER A 400 -18.87 21.81 -13.74
C SER A 400 -19.40 22.82 -14.78
N THR A 401 -19.12 24.09 -14.59
CA THR A 401 -19.33 25.13 -15.59
C THR A 401 -18.48 24.79 -16.82
N THR A 402 -19.13 24.28 -17.83
CA THR A 402 -18.58 24.21 -19.19
C THR A 402 -18.35 25.64 -19.66
N ALA A 403 -17.08 26.02 -19.81
CA ALA A 403 -16.71 27.26 -20.45
C ALA A 403 -17.15 27.21 -21.91
N GLU A 404 -18.13 28.05 -22.30
CA GLU A 404 -18.45 28.30 -23.70
C GLU A 404 -17.25 28.93 -24.42
N PRO A 405 -16.95 28.54 -25.67
CA PRO A 405 -15.91 29.19 -26.43
C PRO A 405 -16.43 30.57 -26.91
N SER A 406 -15.76 31.64 -26.48
CA SER A 406 -16.01 33.01 -26.94
C SER A 406 -15.77 33.09 -28.45
N SER A 407 -16.83 33.29 -29.23
CA SER A 407 -16.78 33.66 -30.64
C SER A 407 -16.31 35.10 -30.75
N SER A 408 -15.06 35.33 -31.13
CA SER A 408 -14.59 36.65 -31.60
C SER A 408 -15.01 36.86 -33.05
N THR A 409 -16.02 37.66 -33.27
CA THR A 409 -16.34 38.26 -34.57
C THR A 409 -15.26 39.27 -34.93
N MET A 410 -14.46 38.99 -35.95
CA MET A 410 -13.70 40.02 -36.68
C MET A 410 -14.67 40.82 -37.53
N SER A 411 -14.81 42.13 -37.27
CA SER A 411 -15.34 43.10 -38.22
C SER A 411 -14.18 43.78 -38.92
N ALA A 412 -14.20 43.67 -40.25
CA ALA A 412 -13.34 44.42 -41.12
C ALA A 412 -13.78 45.92 -41.15
N GLY A 413 -12.81 46.81 -41.18
CA GLY A 413 -12.90 48.22 -41.44
C GLY A 413 -11.49 48.78 -41.61
#